data_472ff4dc6af34d7e1b2fd8480ca61371
#
_entry.id   472ff4dc6af34d7e1b2fd8480ca61371
#
_cell.length_a   1.000
_cell.length_b   1.000
_cell.length_c   1.000
_cell.angle_alpha   90.00
_cell.angle_beta   90.00
_cell.angle_gamma   90.00
#
_symmetry.space_group_name_H-M   'P 1'
#
loop_
_entity.id
_entity.type
_entity.pdbx_description
1 polymer ?
#
loop_
_entity_poly.entity_id
_entity_poly.type
_entity_poly.pdbx_seq_one_letter_code
_entity_poly.pdbx_strand_id
1 'polypeptide(L)'
;MHTDGPLKVVTYVNSLPDFGMATNIDRNYENIGATIADSVLQANNNYKRNVGPRITRIRREYAAVRTSQELSALLQELPVATYLNWKGADRIKRFSEILSLFLTQGIHTEAELRDWLETSGAREKLLEIHGVGPKTVDYLCILVGLPTAAIDRHLQNFLILANCVPGTYENSKQIIHAAADLLKVDRSEFDHSIWKLMSERRENGKANVCSAAGG
;
A
#
# COMPACT_ATOMS: atom_id res chain seq x y z
N MET A 1 -9.93 -26.67 5.84
CA MET A 1 -8.82 -25.70 5.72
C MET A 1 -8.04 -26.07 4.47
N HIS A 2 -7.94 -25.21 3.47
CA HIS A 2 -7.16 -25.48 2.26
C HIS A 2 -5.68 -25.29 2.59
N THR A 3 -5.03 -26.35 3.09
CA THR A 3 -3.60 -26.39 3.47
C THR A 3 -2.63 -26.27 2.29
N ASP A 4 -3.13 -26.22 1.07
CA ASP A 4 -2.42 -26.33 -0.19
C ASP A 4 -2.16 -24.96 -0.88
N GLY A 5 -2.90 -23.89 -0.49
CA GLY A 5 -2.80 -22.56 -1.12
C GLY A 5 -1.37 -21.98 -1.13
N PRO A 6 -0.66 -21.92 0.00
CA PRO A 6 0.71 -21.42 0.04
C PRO A 6 1.67 -22.19 -0.87
N LEU A 7 1.56 -23.50 -0.92
CA LEU A 7 2.39 -24.35 -1.80
C LEU A 7 2.10 -24.12 -3.29
N LYS A 8 0.84 -23.89 -3.66
CA LYS A 8 0.47 -23.52 -5.03
C LYS A 8 1.10 -22.18 -5.43
N VAL A 9 1.08 -21.18 -4.52
CA VAL A 9 1.73 -19.90 -4.76
C VAL A 9 3.23 -20.09 -4.95
N VAL A 10 3.91 -20.86 -4.09
CA VAL A 10 5.34 -21.15 -4.22
C VAL A 10 5.65 -21.86 -5.54
N THR A 11 4.87 -22.89 -5.89
CA THR A 11 5.02 -23.61 -7.15
C THR A 11 4.86 -22.68 -8.35
N TYR A 12 3.85 -21.80 -8.32
CA TYR A 12 3.61 -20.84 -9.39
C TYR A 12 4.76 -19.83 -9.50
N VAL A 13 5.22 -19.26 -8.40
CA VAL A 13 6.40 -18.35 -8.39
C VAL A 13 7.61 -19.02 -9.02
N ASN A 14 7.94 -20.25 -8.62
CA ASN A 14 9.07 -21.00 -9.14
C ASN A 14 8.94 -21.37 -10.64
N SER A 15 7.73 -21.37 -11.18
CA SER A 15 7.48 -21.61 -12.60
C SER A 15 7.62 -20.37 -13.48
N LEU A 16 7.74 -19.19 -12.86
CA LEU A 16 7.82 -17.91 -13.57
C LEU A 16 9.27 -17.49 -13.78
N PRO A 17 9.78 -17.50 -15.03
CA PRO A 17 11.18 -17.13 -15.31
C PRO A 17 11.45 -15.65 -15.01
N ASP A 18 10.40 -14.80 -15.08
CA ASP A 18 10.50 -13.34 -14.91
C ASP A 18 10.14 -12.88 -13.51
N PHE A 19 9.95 -13.78 -12.54
CA PHE A 19 9.63 -13.39 -11.18
C PHE A 19 10.90 -12.90 -10.46
N GLY A 20 11.07 -11.58 -10.41
CA GLY A 20 12.15 -10.94 -9.64
C GLY A 20 11.69 -10.51 -8.26
N MET A 21 12.42 -10.93 -7.21
CA MET A 21 12.18 -10.43 -5.85
C MET A 21 12.61 -8.95 -5.77
N ALA A 22 11.69 -8.12 -5.33
CA ALA A 22 11.99 -6.72 -5.00
C ALA A 22 12.67 -6.67 -3.64
N THR A 23 13.87 -6.11 -3.58
CA THR A 23 14.66 -5.99 -2.34
C THR A 23 14.66 -4.58 -1.75
N ASN A 24 14.11 -3.61 -2.46
CA ASN A 24 14.07 -2.20 -2.04
C ASN A 24 12.68 -1.62 -2.31
N ILE A 25 11.81 -1.68 -1.31
CA ILE A 25 10.52 -0.99 -1.34
C ILE A 25 10.76 0.44 -0.85
N ASP A 26 10.22 1.44 -1.58
CA ASP A 26 10.21 2.83 -1.10
C ASP A 26 9.23 2.93 0.08
N ARG A 27 9.77 3.01 1.27
CA ARG A 27 9.08 3.04 2.57
C ARG A 27 9.93 3.83 3.57
N ASN A 28 9.40 4.12 4.75
CA ASN A 28 10.08 4.91 5.78
C ASN A 28 10.51 6.27 5.21
N TYR A 29 9.51 7.07 4.78
CA TYR A 29 9.74 8.36 4.13
C TYR A 29 10.34 9.42 5.07
N GLU A 30 10.36 9.15 6.37
CA GLU A 30 10.65 10.12 7.43
C GLU A 30 9.79 11.39 7.31
N ASN A 31 8.56 11.21 6.85
CA ASN A 31 7.59 12.26 6.60
C ASN A 31 6.16 11.66 6.73
N ILE A 32 5.57 11.86 7.91
CA ILE A 32 4.25 11.28 8.23
C ILE A 32 3.15 11.72 7.25
N GLY A 33 3.26 12.94 6.73
CA GLY A 33 2.31 13.47 5.76
C GLY A 33 2.39 12.77 4.40
N ALA A 34 3.59 12.40 3.96
CA ALA A 34 3.80 11.61 2.75
C ALA A 34 3.22 10.19 2.93
N THR A 35 3.43 9.57 4.09
CA THR A 35 2.92 8.25 4.44
C THR A 35 1.39 8.22 4.46
N ILE A 36 0.74 9.20 5.10
CA ILE A 36 -0.72 9.33 5.05
C ILE A 36 -1.20 9.54 3.62
N ALA A 37 -0.56 10.47 2.88
CA ALA A 37 -0.94 10.78 1.51
C ALA A 37 -0.86 9.55 0.60
N ASP A 38 0.21 8.76 0.68
CA ASP A 38 0.37 7.55 -0.12
C ASP A 38 -0.72 6.53 0.21
N SER A 39 -0.94 6.24 1.47
CA SER A 39 -1.95 5.27 1.91
C SER A 39 -3.36 5.62 1.41
N VAL A 40 -3.69 6.91 1.33
CA VAL A 40 -5.00 7.41 0.90
C VAL A 40 -5.12 7.48 -0.62
N LEU A 41 -4.08 7.96 -1.31
CA LEU A 41 -4.15 8.24 -2.74
C LEU A 41 -4.02 6.99 -3.62
N GLN A 42 -3.34 5.94 -3.16
CA GLN A 42 -3.06 4.75 -3.96
C GLN A 42 -4.31 3.91 -4.29
N ALA A 43 -5.38 3.98 -3.47
CA ALA A 43 -6.58 3.17 -3.67
C ALA A 43 -7.27 3.45 -5.02
N ASN A 44 -7.43 2.41 -5.83
CA ASN A 44 -8.04 2.50 -7.18
C ASN A 44 -7.39 3.56 -8.08
N ASN A 45 -6.07 3.73 -8.00
CA ASN A 45 -5.35 4.73 -8.76
C ASN A 45 -4.17 4.11 -9.53
N ASN A 46 -3.69 4.82 -10.54
CA ASN A 46 -2.42 4.47 -11.19
C ASN A 46 -1.29 5.09 -10.38
N TYR A 47 -0.50 4.24 -9.72
CA TYR A 47 0.58 4.70 -8.85
C TYR A 47 1.61 5.52 -9.61
N LYS A 48 2.16 4.99 -10.70
CA LYS A 48 3.23 5.66 -11.49
C LYS A 48 2.80 7.03 -12.03
N ARG A 49 1.55 7.16 -12.49
CA ARG A 49 1.05 8.41 -13.11
C ARG A 49 0.51 9.41 -12.10
N ASN A 50 -0.15 8.94 -11.07
CA ASN A 50 -0.96 9.81 -10.23
C ASN A 50 -0.48 9.91 -8.78
N VAL A 51 0.03 8.84 -8.18
CA VAL A 51 0.39 8.83 -6.76
C VAL A 51 1.86 9.15 -6.56
N GLY A 52 2.76 8.37 -7.13
CA GLY A 52 4.20 8.54 -6.97
C GLY A 52 4.70 9.97 -7.20
N PRO A 53 4.31 10.67 -8.29
CA PRO A 53 4.73 12.06 -8.50
C PRO A 53 4.28 13.02 -7.38
N ARG A 54 3.12 12.77 -6.76
CA ARG A 54 2.62 13.57 -5.63
C ARG A 54 3.40 13.30 -4.36
N ILE A 55 3.70 12.04 -4.08
CA ILE A 55 4.51 11.66 -2.91
C ILE A 55 5.92 12.24 -3.05
N THR A 56 6.53 12.11 -4.22
CA THR A 56 7.84 12.73 -4.51
C THR A 56 7.79 14.25 -4.30
N ARG A 57 6.74 14.92 -4.77
CA ARG A 57 6.55 16.36 -4.57
C ARG A 57 6.43 16.70 -3.08
N ILE A 58 5.60 15.97 -2.32
CA ILE A 58 5.43 16.21 -0.88
C ILE A 58 6.77 16.08 -0.16
N ARG A 59 7.50 15.01 -0.41
CA ARG A 59 8.81 14.75 0.21
C ARG A 59 9.86 15.81 -0.13
N ARG A 60 9.78 16.43 -1.30
CA ARG A 60 10.69 17.49 -1.74
C ARG A 60 10.27 18.86 -1.23
N GLU A 61 9.02 19.27 -1.46
CA GLU A 61 8.55 20.63 -1.17
C GLU A 61 8.29 20.86 0.31
N TYR A 62 7.93 19.81 1.05
CA TYR A 62 7.66 19.85 2.48
C TYR A 62 8.63 18.98 3.28
N ALA A 63 9.89 18.92 2.86
CA ALA A 63 10.93 18.08 3.48
C ALA A 63 11.18 18.41 4.96
N ALA A 64 10.93 19.64 5.38
CA ALA A 64 11.05 20.10 6.77
C ALA A 64 9.84 19.70 7.63
N VAL A 65 8.71 19.32 7.03
CA VAL A 65 7.46 18.96 7.72
C VAL A 65 7.41 17.44 7.88
N ARG A 66 8.01 16.94 8.95
CA ARG A 66 8.20 15.49 9.14
C ARG A 66 7.17 14.88 10.09
N THR A 67 6.67 15.66 11.03
CA THR A 67 5.78 15.18 12.09
C THR A 67 4.32 15.57 11.83
N SER A 68 3.40 14.86 12.49
CA SER A 68 1.97 15.19 12.43
C SER A 68 1.63 16.56 13.00
N GLN A 69 2.41 17.03 13.98
CA GLN A 69 2.26 18.35 14.58
C GLN A 69 2.68 19.45 13.60
N GLU A 70 3.87 19.34 12.98
CA GLU A 70 4.33 20.27 11.94
C GLU A 70 3.38 20.30 10.75
N LEU A 71 2.90 19.11 10.33
CA LEU A 71 1.89 19.00 9.28
C LEU A 71 0.59 19.71 9.66
N SER A 72 0.12 19.51 10.88
CA SER A 72 -1.09 20.18 11.38
C SER A 72 -0.93 21.70 11.38
N ALA A 73 0.23 22.21 11.79
CA ALA A 73 0.53 23.63 11.76
C ALA A 73 0.56 24.18 10.32
N LEU A 74 1.21 23.49 9.40
CA LEU A 74 1.22 23.86 7.98
C LEU A 74 -0.20 23.93 7.39
N LEU A 75 -1.05 22.98 7.73
CA LEU A 75 -2.40 22.87 7.18
C LEU A 75 -3.40 23.91 7.77
N GLN A 76 -3.00 24.72 8.77
CA GLN A 76 -3.77 25.89 9.17
C GLN A 76 -3.72 27.00 8.10
N GLU A 77 -2.63 27.08 7.35
CA GLU A 77 -2.42 28.09 6.32
C GLU A 77 -2.56 27.54 4.90
N LEU A 78 -2.30 26.23 4.71
CA LEU A 78 -2.32 25.56 3.42
C LEU A 78 -3.48 24.58 3.32
N PRO A 79 -4.43 24.73 2.38
CA PRO A 79 -5.51 23.76 2.19
C PRO A 79 -4.98 22.36 1.88
N VAL A 80 -5.56 21.32 2.50
CA VAL A 80 -5.20 19.91 2.28
C VAL A 80 -5.24 19.53 0.79
N ALA A 81 -6.20 20.08 0.03
CA ALA A 81 -6.28 19.88 -1.42
C ALA A 81 -5.02 20.34 -2.16
N THR A 82 -4.44 21.47 -1.73
CA THR A 82 -3.20 22.02 -2.27
C THR A 82 -2.00 21.18 -1.85
N TYR A 83 -1.92 20.82 -0.56
CA TYR A 83 -0.88 19.92 -0.03
C TYR A 83 -0.83 18.62 -0.81
N LEU A 84 -1.96 17.95 -0.99
CA LEU A 84 -2.08 16.69 -1.73
C LEU A 84 -1.99 16.85 -3.25
N ASN A 85 -2.12 18.08 -3.78
CA ASN A 85 -2.40 18.33 -5.19
C ASN A 85 -3.54 17.42 -5.70
N TRP A 86 -4.66 17.42 -4.97
CA TRP A 86 -5.79 16.52 -5.20
C TRP A 86 -7.12 17.26 -5.05
N LYS A 87 -8.09 16.93 -5.93
CA LYS A 87 -9.41 17.62 -5.96
C LYS A 87 -10.55 16.79 -5.34
N GLY A 88 -10.38 15.48 -5.20
CA GLY A 88 -11.45 14.60 -4.74
C GLY A 88 -11.69 14.73 -3.22
N ALA A 89 -12.88 15.16 -2.86
CA ALA A 89 -13.26 15.48 -1.48
C ALA A 89 -13.08 14.28 -0.51
N ASP A 90 -13.44 13.06 -0.94
CA ASP A 90 -13.37 11.88 -0.09
C ASP A 90 -11.94 11.56 0.38
N ARG A 91 -10.93 11.71 -0.52
CA ARG A 91 -9.53 11.47 -0.15
C ARG A 91 -8.97 12.58 0.71
N ILE A 92 -9.37 13.82 0.46
CA ILE A 92 -9.01 14.98 1.29
C ILE A 92 -9.56 14.76 2.71
N LYS A 93 -10.83 14.41 2.84
CA LYS A 93 -11.47 14.13 4.13
C LYS A 93 -10.75 12.99 4.85
N ARG A 94 -10.51 11.87 4.17
CA ARG A 94 -9.84 10.70 4.74
C ARG A 94 -8.42 11.01 5.22
N PHE A 95 -7.66 11.79 4.45
CA PHE A 95 -6.35 12.27 4.87
C PHE A 95 -6.44 13.06 6.18
N SER A 96 -7.40 14.00 6.26
CA SER A 96 -7.59 14.84 7.46
C SER A 96 -8.03 14.01 8.67
N GLU A 97 -8.90 13.00 8.47
CA GLU A 97 -9.35 12.11 9.55
C GLU A 97 -8.22 11.22 10.08
N ILE A 98 -7.35 10.69 9.19
CA ILE A 98 -6.17 9.92 9.62
C ILE A 98 -5.20 10.82 10.39
N LEU A 99 -4.92 12.03 9.90
CA LEU A 99 -4.07 12.99 10.60
C LEU A 99 -4.64 13.34 11.99
N SER A 100 -5.95 13.61 12.08
CA SER A 100 -6.64 13.88 13.35
C SER A 100 -6.53 12.71 14.32
N LEU A 101 -6.71 11.47 13.83
CA LEU A 101 -6.52 10.27 14.64
C LEU A 101 -5.08 10.20 15.17
N PHE A 102 -4.07 10.41 14.33
CA PHE A 102 -2.67 10.35 14.76
C PHE A 102 -2.37 11.40 15.84
N LEU A 103 -2.80 12.63 15.64
CA LEU A 103 -2.66 13.70 16.66
C LEU A 103 -3.33 13.31 17.99
N THR A 104 -4.54 12.76 17.94
CA THR A 104 -5.30 12.34 19.13
C THR A 104 -4.63 11.16 19.86
N GLN A 105 -3.95 10.29 19.13
CA GLN A 105 -3.22 9.15 19.70
C GLN A 105 -1.75 9.49 20.08
N GLY A 106 -1.32 10.75 19.89
CA GLY A 106 0.06 11.17 20.17
C GLY A 106 1.09 10.59 19.19
N ILE A 107 0.66 10.27 17.96
CA ILE A 107 1.53 9.71 16.92
C ILE A 107 2.06 10.87 16.08
N HIS A 108 3.37 11.14 16.16
CA HIS A 108 3.97 12.28 15.47
C HIS A 108 4.90 11.85 14.34
N THR A 109 5.51 10.68 14.45
CA THR A 109 6.50 10.15 13.50
C THR A 109 6.09 8.79 12.93
N GLU A 110 6.76 8.35 11.87
CA GLU A 110 6.56 7.01 11.32
C GLU A 110 6.99 5.91 12.29
N ALA A 111 8.01 6.15 13.12
CA ALA A 111 8.44 5.20 14.15
C ALA A 111 7.33 5.00 15.20
N GLU A 112 6.75 6.08 15.71
CA GLU A 112 5.62 6.02 16.64
C GLU A 112 4.38 5.40 16.00
N LEU A 113 4.13 5.68 14.69
CA LEU A 113 3.06 5.01 13.95
C LEU A 113 3.27 3.51 13.85
N ARG A 114 4.50 3.08 13.59
CA ARG A 114 4.87 1.66 13.55
C ARG A 114 4.58 1.00 14.89
N ASP A 115 5.10 1.56 15.98
CA ASP A 115 4.90 1.02 17.32
C ASP A 115 3.42 0.97 17.70
N TRP A 116 2.67 2.02 17.38
CA TRP A 116 1.22 2.08 17.62
C TRP A 116 0.45 1.01 16.82
N LEU A 117 0.80 0.76 15.56
CA LEU A 117 0.14 -0.26 14.72
C LEU A 117 0.34 -1.69 15.23
N GLU A 118 1.32 -1.94 16.09
CA GLU A 118 1.54 -3.21 16.77
C GLU A 118 0.71 -3.36 18.05
N THR A 119 0.08 -2.27 18.54
CA THR A 119 -0.80 -2.32 19.71
C THR A 119 -2.18 -2.88 19.38
N SER A 120 -2.82 -3.49 20.39
CA SER A 120 -4.21 -3.95 20.27
C SER A 120 -5.17 -2.77 20.04
N GLY A 121 -6.09 -2.90 19.10
CA GLY A 121 -7.11 -1.89 18.79
C GLY A 121 -6.66 -0.78 17.84
N ALA A 122 -5.38 -0.69 17.48
CA ALA A 122 -4.87 0.34 16.58
C ALA A 122 -5.48 0.23 15.18
N ARG A 123 -5.52 -0.99 14.66
CA ARG A 123 -6.07 -1.29 13.32
C ARG A 123 -7.58 -1.03 13.26
N GLU A 124 -8.30 -1.38 14.32
CA GLU A 124 -9.72 -1.15 14.46
C GLU A 124 -10.06 0.34 14.41
N LYS A 125 -9.30 1.19 15.10
CA LYS A 125 -9.46 2.65 15.04
C LYS A 125 -9.29 3.23 13.65
N LEU A 126 -8.34 2.72 12.87
CA LEU A 126 -8.19 3.11 11.47
C LEU A 126 -9.38 2.66 10.61
N LEU A 127 -9.91 1.46 10.85
CA LEU A 127 -11.06 0.92 10.13
C LEU A 127 -12.37 1.67 10.41
N GLU A 128 -12.48 2.42 11.51
CA GLU A 128 -13.61 3.30 11.80
C GLU A 128 -13.66 4.52 10.85
N ILE A 129 -12.54 4.89 10.24
CA ILE A 129 -12.48 6.02 9.30
C ILE A 129 -13.14 5.62 7.98
N HIS A 130 -14.12 6.41 7.54
CA HIS A 130 -14.86 6.12 6.31
C HIS A 130 -13.94 5.98 5.08
N GLY A 131 -14.00 4.82 4.45
CA GLY A 131 -13.22 4.46 3.26
C GLY A 131 -11.77 4.02 3.56
N VAL A 132 -11.39 3.86 4.82
CA VAL A 132 -10.22 3.09 5.23
C VAL A 132 -10.65 1.63 5.40
N GLY A 133 -10.13 0.76 4.56
CA GLY A 133 -10.36 -0.68 4.65
C GLY A 133 -9.10 -1.44 5.04
N PRO A 134 -9.21 -2.78 5.23
CA PRO A 134 -8.07 -3.62 5.63
C PRO A 134 -6.84 -3.43 4.75
N LYS A 135 -7.03 -3.28 3.43
CA LYS A 135 -5.93 -2.99 2.50
C LYS A 135 -5.19 -1.70 2.82
N THR A 136 -5.91 -0.62 3.16
CA THR A 136 -5.28 0.67 3.48
C THR A 136 -4.49 0.58 4.78
N VAL A 137 -5.01 -0.14 5.76
CA VAL A 137 -4.33 -0.40 7.04
C VAL A 137 -3.06 -1.21 6.82
N ASP A 138 -3.13 -2.32 6.07
CA ASP A 138 -1.95 -3.13 5.78
C ASP A 138 -0.92 -2.37 4.93
N TYR A 139 -1.37 -1.49 4.02
CA TYR A 139 -0.46 -0.65 3.26
C TYR A 139 0.25 0.39 4.14
N LEU A 140 -0.43 0.99 5.11
CA LEU A 140 0.22 1.81 6.14
C LEU A 140 1.28 1.03 6.91
N CYS A 141 1.00 -0.22 7.27
CA CYS A 141 1.99 -1.12 7.90
C CYS A 141 3.22 -1.31 7.02
N ILE A 142 3.04 -1.56 5.71
CA ILE A 142 4.15 -1.69 4.75
C ILE A 142 4.98 -0.40 4.70
N LEU A 143 4.33 0.76 4.63
CA LEU A 143 5.00 2.06 4.54
C LEU A 143 5.88 2.37 5.75
N VAL A 144 5.52 1.88 6.94
CA VAL A 144 6.33 2.04 8.17
C VAL A 144 7.21 0.81 8.48
N GLY A 145 7.37 -0.09 7.53
CA GLY A 145 8.29 -1.23 7.63
C GLY A 145 7.80 -2.42 8.42
N LEU A 146 6.51 -2.54 8.70
CA LEU A 146 5.93 -3.76 9.27
C LEU A 146 5.70 -4.81 8.18
N PRO A 147 6.18 -6.05 8.35
CA PRO A 147 6.08 -7.09 7.34
C PRO A 147 4.64 -7.61 7.19
N THR A 148 3.96 -7.23 6.12
CA THR A 148 2.61 -7.68 5.80
C THR A 148 2.35 -7.64 4.29
N ALA A 149 1.13 -8.02 3.86
CA ALA A 149 0.67 -7.90 2.49
C ALA A 149 -0.65 -7.11 2.42
N ALA A 150 -0.72 -6.15 1.51
CA ALA A 150 -1.89 -5.31 1.28
C ALA A 150 -2.69 -5.85 0.09
N ILE A 151 -3.57 -6.80 0.34
CA ILE A 151 -4.27 -7.57 -0.69
C ILE A 151 -5.12 -6.65 -1.57
N ASP A 152 -4.67 -6.45 -2.80
CA ASP A 152 -5.38 -5.71 -3.84
C ASP A 152 -5.79 -6.64 -5.00
N ARG A 153 -6.36 -6.05 -6.06
CA ARG A 153 -6.76 -6.82 -7.25
C ARG A 153 -5.58 -7.52 -7.96
N HIS A 154 -4.35 -6.99 -7.83
CA HIS A 154 -3.18 -7.62 -8.43
C HIS A 154 -2.81 -8.89 -7.68
N LEU A 155 -2.79 -8.83 -6.36
CA LEU A 155 -2.56 -9.99 -5.50
C LEU A 155 -3.70 -11.02 -5.63
N GLN A 156 -4.97 -10.56 -5.70
CA GLN A 156 -6.11 -11.45 -5.94
C GLN A 156 -5.98 -12.18 -7.29
N ASN A 157 -5.66 -11.45 -8.36
CA ASN A 157 -5.45 -12.05 -9.68
C ASN A 157 -4.25 -13.00 -9.70
N PHE A 158 -3.19 -12.67 -8.98
CA PHE A 158 -2.04 -13.54 -8.84
C PHE A 158 -2.40 -14.86 -8.15
N LEU A 159 -3.21 -14.82 -7.08
CA LEU A 159 -3.72 -16.02 -6.42
C LEU A 159 -4.53 -16.90 -7.39
N ILE A 160 -5.39 -16.29 -8.23
CA ILE A 160 -6.15 -17.02 -9.25
C ILE A 160 -5.20 -17.72 -10.24
N LEU A 161 -4.17 -17.04 -10.72
CA LEU A 161 -3.17 -17.61 -11.63
C LEU A 161 -2.37 -18.75 -10.96
N ALA A 162 -2.17 -18.68 -9.66
CA ALA A 162 -1.57 -19.75 -8.86
C ALA A 162 -2.55 -20.90 -8.52
N ASN A 163 -3.73 -20.97 -9.15
CA ASN A 163 -4.79 -21.94 -8.89
C ASN A 163 -5.27 -21.93 -7.41
N CYS A 164 -5.19 -20.78 -6.77
CA CYS A 164 -5.83 -20.54 -5.47
C CYS A 164 -7.19 -19.89 -5.68
N VAL A 165 -8.21 -20.38 -5.00
CA VAL A 165 -9.53 -19.73 -4.99
C VAL A 165 -9.44 -18.55 -4.03
N PRO A 166 -9.62 -17.31 -4.48
CA PRO A 166 -9.64 -16.16 -3.59
C PRO A 166 -10.79 -16.28 -2.60
N GLY A 167 -10.47 -16.16 -1.32
CA GLY A 167 -11.45 -16.15 -0.24
C GLY A 167 -11.69 -14.73 0.27
N THR A 168 -11.89 -14.61 1.58
CA THR A 168 -11.92 -13.32 2.27
C THR A 168 -10.57 -12.61 2.13
N TYR A 169 -10.55 -11.31 2.43
CA TYR A 169 -9.31 -10.53 2.50
C TYR A 169 -8.26 -11.22 3.38
N GLU A 170 -8.66 -11.61 4.58
CA GLU A 170 -7.77 -12.22 5.57
C GLU A 170 -7.25 -13.59 5.11
N ASN A 171 -8.10 -14.41 4.49
CA ASN A 171 -7.67 -15.70 3.95
C ASN A 171 -6.62 -15.51 2.83
N SER A 172 -6.85 -14.59 1.91
CA SER A 172 -5.89 -14.26 0.84
C SER A 172 -4.56 -13.78 1.41
N LYS A 173 -4.60 -12.93 2.43
CA LYS A 173 -3.43 -12.42 3.14
C LYS A 173 -2.64 -13.54 3.81
N GLN A 174 -3.32 -14.44 4.52
CA GLN A 174 -2.67 -15.60 5.15
C GLN A 174 -1.97 -16.50 4.13
N ILE A 175 -2.57 -16.73 2.96
CA ILE A 175 -1.93 -17.52 1.88
C ILE A 175 -0.65 -16.83 1.40
N ILE A 176 -0.68 -15.51 1.16
CA ILE A 176 0.49 -14.74 0.72
C ILE A 176 1.58 -14.74 1.81
N HIS A 177 1.20 -14.52 3.07
CA HIS A 177 2.14 -14.55 4.19
C HIS A 177 2.84 -15.91 4.31
N ALA A 178 2.07 -17.00 4.32
CA ALA A 178 2.63 -18.35 4.43
C ALA A 178 3.51 -18.71 3.21
N ALA A 179 3.17 -18.23 2.01
CA ALA A 179 4.01 -18.42 0.83
C ALA A 179 5.33 -17.65 0.94
N ALA A 180 5.31 -16.40 1.43
CA ALA A 180 6.52 -15.62 1.68
C ALA A 180 7.42 -16.30 2.72
N ASP A 181 6.83 -16.81 3.81
CA ASP A 181 7.54 -17.53 4.87
C ASP A 181 8.20 -18.83 4.32
N LEU A 182 7.51 -19.58 3.46
CA LEU A 182 8.06 -20.76 2.78
C LEU A 182 9.22 -20.40 1.83
N LEU A 183 9.12 -19.28 1.14
CA LEU A 183 10.17 -18.75 0.26
C LEU A 183 11.32 -18.09 1.05
N LYS A 184 11.16 -17.89 2.36
CA LYS A 184 12.10 -17.20 3.26
C LYS A 184 12.40 -15.77 2.81
N VAL A 185 11.36 -15.03 2.41
CA VAL A 185 11.43 -13.64 1.97
C VAL A 185 10.56 -12.74 2.85
N ASP A 186 10.88 -11.43 2.90
CA ASP A 186 10.04 -10.46 3.61
C ASP A 186 8.65 -10.38 2.95
N ARG A 187 7.60 -10.35 3.77
CA ARG A 187 6.22 -10.38 3.31
C ARG A 187 5.85 -9.16 2.47
N SER A 188 6.39 -7.99 2.82
CA SER A 188 6.15 -6.74 2.09
C SER A 188 6.92 -6.71 0.76
N GLU A 189 8.13 -7.27 0.74
CA GLU A 189 8.91 -7.42 -0.50
C GLU A 189 8.24 -8.41 -1.44
N PHE A 190 7.66 -9.47 -0.91
CA PHE A 190 6.89 -10.44 -1.69
C PHE A 190 5.61 -9.82 -2.26
N ASP A 191 4.85 -9.07 -1.44
CA ASP A 191 3.70 -8.27 -1.90
C ASP A 191 4.06 -7.37 -3.06
N HIS A 192 5.12 -6.57 -2.88
CA HIS A 192 5.58 -5.63 -3.90
C HIS A 192 6.05 -6.33 -5.19
N SER A 193 6.72 -7.47 -5.08
CA SER A 193 7.16 -8.27 -6.23
C SER A 193 5.98 -8.77 -7.06
N ILE A 194 4.96 -9.28 -6.39
CA ILE A 194 3.70 -9.69 -7.05
C ILE A 194 3.03 -8.49 -7.72
N TRP A 195 2.91 -7.38 -7.00
CA TRP A 195 2.29 -6.16 -7.53
C TRP A 195 3.03 -5.65 -8.79
N LYS A 196 4.35 -5.63 -8.76
CA LYS A 196 5.20 -5.21 -9.90
C LYS A 196 4.96 -6.09 -11.11
N LEU A 197 5.07 -7.41 -10.96
CA LEU A 197 4.83 -8.38 -12.03
C LEU A 197 3.45 -8.21 -12.66
N MET A 198 2.42 -8.13 -11.83
CA MET A 198 1.03 -8.04 -12.29
C MET A 198 0.72 -6.69 -12.95
N SER A 199 1.36 -5.61 -12.50
CA SER A 199 1.23 -4.28 -13.10
C SER A 199 1.87 -4.24 -14.49
N GLU A 200 3.06 -4.82 -14.66
CA GLU A 200 3.78 -4.88 -15.93
C GLU A 200 3.02 -5.75 -16.96
N ARG A 201 2.52 -6.91 -16.56
CA ARG A 201 1.69 -7.77 -17.42
C ARG A 201 0.45 -7.05 -17.94
N ARG A 202 -0.19 -6.24 -17.10
CA ARG A 202 -1.37 -5.46 -17.49
C ARG A 202 -1.01 -4.33 -18.47
N GLU A 203 0.12 -3.67 -18.31
CA GLU A 203 0.59 -2.63 -19.23
C GLU A 203 0.92 -3.24 -20.59
N ASN A 204 1.63 -4.36 -20.64
CA ASN A 204 2.00 -5.08 -21.87
C ASN A 204 0.75 -5.65 -22.60
N GLY A 205 -0.22 -6.20 -21.86
CA GLY A 205 -1.48 -6.66 -22.44
C GLY A 205 -2.29 -5.56 -23.10
N LYS A 206 -2.27 -4.34 -22.56
CA LYS A 206 -2.92 -3.17 -23.18
C LYS A 206 -2.18 -2.66 -24.39
N ALA A 207 -0.84 -2.68 -24.40
CA ALA A 207 -0.05 -2.26 -25.54
C ALA A 207 -0.29 -3.16 -26.76
N ASN A 208 -0.40 -4.47 -26.55
CA ASN A 208 -0.67 -5.44 -27.62
C ASN A 208 -2.07 -5.30 -28.22
N VAL A 209 -3.08 -4.90 -27.42
CA VAL A 209 -4.46 -4.67 -27.92
C VAL A 209 -4.54 -3.38 -28.76
N CYS A 210 -3.80 -2.33 -28.37
CA CYS A 210 -3.77 -1.08 -29.15
C CYS A 210 -3.03 -1.25 -30.49
N SER A 211 -2.01 -2.08 -30.56
CA SER A 211 -1.27 -2.35 -31.81
C SER A 211 -2.06 -3.24 -32.78
N ALA A 212 -2.94 -4.11 -32.28
CA ALA A 212 -3.79 -4.97 -33.10
C ALA A 212 -5.05 -4.26 -33.64
N ALA A 213 -5.45 -3.12 -33.08
CA ALA A 213 -6.61 -2.36 -33.51
C ALA A 213 -6.28 -1.21 -34.50
N GLY A 214 -5.01 -1.03 -34.85
CA GLY A 214 -4.48 0.02 -35.75
C GLY A 214 -3.90 -0.50 -37.07
N GLY A 215 -4.18 -1.76 -37.42
CA GLY A 215 -3.75 -2.38 -38.68
C GLY A 215 -4.90 -2.54 -39.68
#